data_02fefdb368bcd9b53fb450926f4d6852
#
_entry.id   02fefdb368bcd9b53fb450926f4d6852
#
_cell.length_a   1.000
_cell.length_b   1.000
_cell.length_c   1.000
_cell.angle_alpha   90.00
_cell.angle_beta   90.00
_cell.angle_gamma   90.00
#
_symmetry.space_group_name_H-M   'P 1'
#
loop_
_entity.id
_entity.type
_entity.pdbx_description
1 polymer ?
#
loop_
_entity_poly.entity_id
_entity_poly.type
_entity_poly.pdbx_seq_one_letter_code
_entity_poly.pdbx_strand_id
1 'polypeptide(L)'
;MYEEGIGEKYPFSKEKLSPVLTYYIVKDAEEGINKAEKLLEFGGLGHSAVIHSEDNDTILKFSETMKAGRIIVNSPSTHGAIGDIYNTNMPSLTLGCGSFGGNSTTANVSSVNLINIKRVAKRRVNMQWFKVPEKIYFEAGSIAYLEKMPDIERAFIVTD
;
A
#
# COMPACT_ATOMS: atom_id res chain seq x y z
N MET A 1 -10.23 -6.02 29.97
CA MET A 1 -9.24 -5.97 31.08
C MET A 1 -8.34 -4.75 30.86
N TYR A 2 -8.19 -3.90 31.85
CA TYR A 2 -7.25 -2.77 31.77
C TYR A 2 -5.83 -3.25 31.99
N GLU A 3 -4.88 -2.74 31.20
CA GLU A 3 -3.46 -3.01 31.33
C GLU A 3 -2.68 -1.69 31.20
N GLU A 4 -1.61 -1.53 31.96
CA GLU A 4 -0.83 -0.29 31.97
C GLU A 4 0.33 -0.31 30.97
N GLY A 5 0.93 -1.47 30.77
CA GLY A 5 2.12 -1.63 29.94
C GLY A 5 2.00 -2.69 28.86
N ILE A 6 3.07 -2.84 28.09
CA ILE A 6 3.19 -3.78 26.98
C ILE A 6 4.47 -4.59 27.18
N GLY A 7 4.42 -5.88 26.92
CA GLY A 7 5.57 -6.78 26.95
C GLY A 7 5.42 -7.93 27.95
N GLU A 8 6.48 -8.68 28.16
CA GLU A 8 6.47 -9.93 28.94
C GLU A 8 5.96 -9.79 30.39
N LYS A 9 6.14 -8.60 30.99
CA LYS A 9 5.64 -8.31 32.35
C LYS A 9 4.13 -8.07 32.39
N TYR A 10 3.51 -7.89 31.24
CA TYR A 10 2.11 -7.57 31.06
C TYR A 10 1.45 -8.63 30.16
N PRO A 11 1.15 -9.81 30.69
CA PRO A 11 0.77 -10.98 29.88
C PRO A 11 -0.51 -10.78 29.08
N PHE A 12 -1.37 -9.86 29.50
CA PHE A 12 -2.59 -9.52 28.76
C PHE A 12 -2.35 -8.55 27.59
N SER A 13 -1.15 -8.01 27.46
CA SER A 13 -0.78 -7.20 26.28
C SER A 13 -0.55 -8.02 25.01
N LYS A 14 -0.32 -9.33 25.15
CA LYS A 14 -0.19 -10.25 24.01
C LYS A 14 -1.56 -10.62 23.45
N GLU A 15 -1.61 -11.00 22.17
CA GLU A 15 -2.82 -11.53 21.55
C GLU A 15 -3.36 -12.75 22.34
N LYS A 16 -4.67 -12.77 22.55
CA LYS A 16 -5.38 -13.85 23.22
C LYS A 16 -6.50 -14.37 22.33
N LEU A 17 -6.41 -15.60 21.86
CA LEU A 17 -7.45 -16.26 21.10
C LEU A 17 -8.57 -16.77 22.05
N SER A 18 -9.17 -15.84 22.78
CA SER A 18 -10.19 -16.09 23.79
C SER A 18 -11.07 -14.84 23.97
N PRO A 19 -12.26 -14.94 24.57
CA PRO A 19 -13.14 -13.79 24.79
C PRO A 19 -12.64 -12.84 25.89
N VAL A 20 -11.34 -12.53 25.88
CA VAL A 20 -10.69 -11.59 26.78
C VAL A 20 -10.10 -10.45 25.95
N LEU A 21 -10.64 -9.26 26.12
CA LEU A 21 -10.15 -8.04 25.48
C LEU A 21 -9.35 -7.22 26.49
N THR A 22 -8.14 -6.83 26.11
CA THR A 22 -7.33 -5.84 26.83
C THR A 22 -7.58 -4.46 26.26
N TYR A 23 -7.67 -3.46 27.10
CA TYR A 23 -7.80 -2.07 26.71
C TYR A 23 -6.84 -1.18 27.47
N TYR A 24 -6.48 -0.07 26.83
CA TYR A 24 -5.58 0.95 27.34
C TYR A 24 -6.26 2.31 27.27
N ILE A 25 -5.99 3.15 28.25
CA ILE A 25 -6.43 4.54 28.22
C ILE A 25 -5.25 5.39 27.76
N VAL A 26 -5.49 6.28 26.82
CA VAL A 26 -4.50 7.18 26.24
C VAL A 26 -5.04 8.62 26.30
N LYS A 27 -4.12 9.59 26.32
CA LYS A 27 -4.49 11.01 26.42
C LYS A 27 -4.92 11.63 25.09
N ASP A 28 -4.38 11.10 23.98
CA ASP A 28 -4.61 11.62 22.63
C ASP A 28 -4.39 10.54 21.56
N ALA A 29 -4.71 10.87 20.32
CA ALA A 29 -4.57 9.97 19.18
C ALA A 29 -3.11 9.57 18.93
N GLU A 30 -2.16 10.46 19.17
CA GLU A 30 -0.74 10.17 18.95
C GLU A 30 -0.21 9.12 19.92
N GLU A 31 -0.55 9.25 21.20
CA GLU A 31 -0.23 8.21 22.18
C GLU A 31 -0.90 6.88 21.84
N GLY A 32 -2.15 6.94 21.34
CA GLY A 32 -2.89 5.76 20.90
C GLY A 32 -2.21 5.03 19.75
N ILE A 33 -1.78 5.75 18.74
CA ILE A 33 -1.06 5.22 17.58
C ILE A 33 0.27 4.59 18.02
N ASN A 34 1.06 5.30 18.82
CA ASN A 34 2.34 4.79 19.32
C ASN A 34 2.19 3.53 20.19
N LYS A 35 1.12 3.47 20.97
CA LYS A 35 0.80 2.29 21.79
C LYS A 35 0.33 1.12 20.94
N ALA A 36 -0.48 1.37 19.93
CA ALA A 36 -0.94 0.36 18.97
C ALA A 36 0.23 -0.23 18.16
N GLU A 37 1.18 0.59 17.71
CA GLU A 37 2.40 0.10 17.05
C GLU A 37 3.19 -0.85 17.94
N LYS A 38 3.44 -0.49 19.20
CA LYS A 38 4.15 -1.35 20.16
C LYS A 38 3.41 -2.65 20.45
N LEU A 39 2.08 -2.61 20.52
CA LEU A 39 1.24 -3.80 20.67
C LEU A 39 1.37 -4.73 19.47
N LEU A 40 1.36 -4.14 18.28
CA LEU A 40 1.52 -4.88 17.03
C LEU A 40 2.90 -5.53 16.93
N GLU A 41 3.95 -4.81 17.29
CA GLU A 41 5.33 -5.34 17.33
C GLU A 41 5.50 -6.47 18.35
N PHE A 42 4.84 -6.39 19.49
CA PHE A 42 4.89 -7.42 20.53
C PHE A 42 3.98 -8.62 20.22
N GLY A 43 2.80 -8.38 19.65
CA GLY A 43 1.78 -9.42 19.41
C GLY A 43 1.96 -10.19 18.11
N GLY A 44 2.55 -9.54 17.09
CA GLY A 44 2.76 -10.12 15.75
C GLY A 44 2.44 -9.13 14.65
N LEU A 45 3.34 -9.05 13.66
CA LEU A 45 3.28 -8.10 12.56
C LEU A 45 2.49 -8.64 11.36
N GLY A 46 1.94 -7.73 10.57
CA GLY A 46 1.53 -7.96 9.20
C GLY A 46 0.07 -8.31 8.98
N HIS A 47 -0.68 -8.69 10.00
CA HIS A 47 -2.06 -9.17 9.79
C HIS A 47 -3.04 -8.00 9.52
N SER A 48 -3.57 -7.39 10.55
CA SER A 48 -4.59 -6.34 10.43
C SER A 48 -4.56 -5.39 11.63
N ALA A 49 -4.88 -4.13 11.38
CA ALA A 49 -5.10 -3.14 12.41
C ALA A 49 -6.40 -2.38 12.13
N VAL A 50 -7.05 -1.88 13.18
CA VAL A 50 -8.35 -1.21 13.09
C VAL A 50 -8.28 0.15 13.73
N ILE A 51 -8.89 1.13 13.08
CA ILE A 51 -9.11 2.46 13.63
C ILE A 51 -10.57 2.86 13.50
N HIS A 52 -11.10 3.47 14.55
CA HIS A 52 -12.38 4.15 14.53
C HIS A 52 -12.14 5.64 14.71
N SER A 53 -12.29 6.40 13.63
CA SER A 53 -12.10 7.85 13.60
C SER A 53 -12.85 8.44 12.41
N GLU A 54 -13.22 9.71 12.52
CA GLU A 54 -13.75 10.52 11.41
C GLU A 54 -12.70 11.53 10.90
N ASP A 55 -11.57 11.64 11.60
CA ASP A 55 -10.47 12.51 11.21
C ASP A 55 -9.53 11.81 10.24
N ASN A 56 -9.51 12.30 8.99
CA ASN A 56 -8.72 11.70 7.91
C ASN A 56 -7.21 11.78 8.16
N ASP A 57 -6.72 12.81 8.81
CA ASP A 57 -5.28 12.97 9.10
C ASP A 57 -4.84 11.91 10.13
N THR A 58 -5.65 11.67 11.14
CA THR A 58 -5.43 10.61 12.13
C THR A 58 -5.49 9.22 11.47
N ILE A 59 -6.46 8.99 10.58
CA ILE A 59 -6.58 7.72 9.84
C ILE A 59 -5.34 7.49 8.97
N LEU A 60 -4.87 8.52 8.25
CA LEU A 60 -3.69 8.43 7.41
C LEU A 60 -2.44 8.14 8.25
N LYS A 61 -2.21 8.91 9.33
CA LYS A 61 -1.08 8.70 10.24
C LYS A 61 -1.06 7.29 10.83
N PHE A 62 -2.22 6.79 11.27
CA PHE A 62 -2.36 5.42 11.75
C PHE A 62 -1.99 4.40 10.65
N SER A 63 -2.51 4.60 9.44
CA SER A 63 -2.29 3.69 8.31
C SER A 63 -0.82 3.60 7.90
N GLU A 64 -0.10 4.71 7.95
CA GLU A 64 1.33 4.76 7.63
C GLU A 64 2.20 4.15 8.74
N THR A 65 1.75 4.24 10.00
CA THR A 65 2.52 3.75 11.15
C THR A 65 2.37 2.24 11.34
N MET A 66 1.17 1.70 11.12
CA MET A 66 0.89 0.29 11.40
C MET A 66 1.53 -0.66 10.38
N LYS A 67 2.40 -1.55 10.85
CA LYS A 67 3.03 -2.62 10.07
C LYS A 67 2.06 -3.78 9.86
N ALA A 68 0.92 -3.51 9.22
CA ALA A 68 -0.14 -4.46 8.92
C ALA A 68 -0.55 -4.40 7.46
N GLY A 69 -0.88 -5.54 6.87
CA GLY A 69 -1.31 -5.63 5.47
C GLY A 69 -2.74 -5.11 5.23
N ARG A 70 -3.53 -4.93 6.29
CA ARG A 70 -4.89 -4.43 6.23
C ARG A 70 -5.13 -3.40 7.32
N ILE A 71 -5.53 -2.22 6.92
CA ILE A 71 -6.03 -1.18 7.83
C ILE A 71 -7.53 -1.11 7.64
N ILE A 72 -8.25 -1.38 8.71
CA ILE A 72 -9.71 -1.38 8.74
C ILE A 72 -10.19 -0.07 9.38
N VAL A 73 -11.05 0.64 8.70
CA VAL A 73 -11.55 1.94 9.18
C VAL A 73 -13.05 1.82 9.48
N ASN A 74 -13.45 2.23 10.67
CA ASN A 74 -14.84 2.33 11.13
C ASN A 74 -15.68 1.04 10.93
N SER A 75 -15.02 -0.12 11.05
CA SER A 75 -15.62 -1.43 10.82
C SER A 75 -15.08 -2.44 11.83
N PRO A 76 -15.85 -3.46 12.20
CA PRO A 76 -15.36 -4.51 13.10
C PRO A 76 -14.13 -5.21 12.53
N SER A 77 -13.13 -5.47 13.36
CA SER A 77 -11.84 -6.04 12.95
C SER A 77 -11.98 -7.31 12.13
N THR A 78 -12.66 -8.30 12.67
CA THR A 78 -12.80 -9.63 12.04
C THR A 78 -13.53 -9.53 10.70
N HIS A 79 -14.71 -8.92 10.68
CA HIS A 79 -15.51 -8.80 9.47
C HIS A 79 -14.85 -7.89 8.44
N GLY A 80 -14.26 -6.78 8.87
CA GLY A 80 -13.55 -5.88 7.95
C GLY A 80 -12.32 -6.55 7.33
N ALA A 81 -11.59 -7.35 8.07
CA ALA A 81 -10.44 -8.08 7.54
C ALA A 81 -10.83 -9.19 6.56
N ILE A 82 -11.90 -9.91 6.84
CA ILE A 82 -12.46 -10.96 5.97
C ILE A 82 -12.96 -10.37 4.64
N GLY A 83 -13.49 -9.16 4.67
CA GLY A 83 -14.05 -8.50 3.49
C GLY A 83 -15.55 -8.72 3.31
N ASP A 84 -16.01 -8.85 2.06
CA ASP A 84 -17.41 -9.03 1.66
C ASP A 84 -18.24 -7.74 1.80
N ILE A 85 -19.36 -7.79 2.53
CA ILE A 85 -20.30 -6.66 2.66
C ILE A 85 -19.72 -5.44 3.39
N TYR A 86 -18.61 -5.58 4.09
CA TYR A 86 -18.02 -4.52 4.90
C TYR A 86 -17.05 -3.62 4.15
N ASN A 87 -16.49 -4.10 3.04
CA ASN A 87 -15.54 -3.34 2.21
C ASN A 87 -15.23 -4.08 0.90
N THR A 88 -14.28 -3.55 0.12
CA THR A 88 -13.88 -4.12 -1.18
C THR A 88 -12.81 -5.21 -1.10
N ASN A 89 -12.41 -5.63 0.10
CA ASN A 89 -11.47 -6.75 0.22
C ASN A 89 -12.10 -8.04 -0.31
N MET A 90 -11.31 -8.84 -1.00
CA MET A 90 -11.74 -10.16 -1.46
C MET A 90 -12.17 -11.01 -0.25
N PRO A 91 -13.37 -11.57 -0.23
CA PRO A 91 -13.81 -12.41 0.87
C PRO A 91 -12.90 -13.62 1.06
N SER A 92 -12.29 -13.74 2.25
CA SER A 92 -11.43 -14.88 2.58
C SER A 92 -11.26 -15.03 4.08
N LEU A 93 -11.13 -16.27 4.54
CA LEU A 93 -10.72 -16.61 5.91
C LEU A 93 -9.19 -16.79 6.02
N THR A 94 -8.50 -16.84 4.90
CA THR A 94 -7.04 -16.93 4.86
C THR A 94 -6.46 -15.58 4.47
N LEU A 95 -5.79 -14.94 5.41
CA LEU A 95 -5.30 -13.57 5.28
C LEU A 95 -3.77 -13.56 5.30
N GLY A 96 -3.17 -13.08 4.23
CA GLY A 96 -1.71 -12.92 4.15
C GLY A 96 -1.23 -11.78 5.04
N CYS A 97 -0.04 -11.94 5.63
CA CYS A 97 0.61 -10.94 6.49
C CYS A 97 1.76 -10.20 5.79
N GLY A 98 2.04 -10.51 4.54
CA GLY A 98 3.11 -9.91 3.76
C GLY A 98 4.50 -10.09 4.35
N SER A 99 5.44 -9.30 3.91
CA SER A 99 6.83 -9.34 4.40
C SER A 99 6.95 -9.03 5.89
N PHE A 100 6.09 -8.20 6.45
CA PHE A 100 6.06 -7.93 7.89
C PHE A 100 5.81 -9.20 8.71
N GLY A 101 4.93 -10.08 8.26
CA GLY A 101 4.60 -11.34 8.91
C GLY A 101 5.33 -12.56 8.34
N GLY A 102 6.36 -12.35 7.52
CA GLY A 102 7.13 -13.45 6.90
C GLY A 102 6.36 -14.23 5.82
N ASN A 103 5.34 -13.63 5.22
CA ASN A 103 4.54 -14.24 4.17
C ASN A 103 4.87 -13.64 2.79
N SER A 104 4.53 -14.38 1.73
CA SER A 104 4.73 -13.94 0.35
C SER A 104 3.65 -13.00 -0.20
N THR A 105 2.54 -12.82 0.52
CA THR A 105 1.41 -11.97 0.09
C THR A 105 0.75 -11.27 1.26
N THR A 106 0.21 -10.08 1.00
CA THR A 106 -0.71 -9.35 1.89
C THR A 106 -2.17 -9.59 1.51
N ALA A 107 -2.45 -10.33 0.43
CA ALA A 107 -3.80 -10.49 -0.07
C ALA A 107 -4.69 -11.31 0.85
N ASN A 108 -5.99 -11.10 0.73
CA ASN A 108 -7.00 -12.06 1.14
C ASN A 108 -6.92 -13.23 0.15
N VAL A 109 -6.44 -14.37 0.61
CA VAL A 109 -6.07 -15.51 -0.25
C VAL A 109 -7.32 -16.15 -0.85
N SER A 110 -7.32 -16.32 -2.16
CA SER A 110 -8.38 -16.96 -2.93
C SER A 110 -7.81 -17.95 -3.93
N SER A 111 -8.66 -18.56 -4.75
CA SER A 111 -8.25 -19.46 -5.83
C SER A 111 -7.24 -18.82 -6.79
N VAL A 112 -7.29 -17.51 -6.98
CA VAL A 112 -6.33 -16.79 -7.84
C VAL A 112 -4.89 -16.93 -7.36
N ASN A 113 -4.68 -17.03 -6.05
CA ASN A 113 -3.35 -17.20 -5.46
C ASN A 113 -2.79 -18.63 -5.64
N LEU A 114 -3.64 -19.58 -6.04
CA LEU A 114 -3.28 -20.99 -6.27
C LEU A 114 -3.05 -21.31 -7.75
N ILE A 115 -3.26 -20.34 -8.63
CA ILE A 115 -3.14 -20.52 -10.08
C ILE A 115 -1.74 -20.12 -10.54
N ASN A 116 -1.10 -21.01 -11.32
CA ASN A 116 0.12 -20.68 -12.03
C ASN A 116 -0.19 -19.89 -13.30
N ILE A 117 0.15 -18.61 -13.30
CA ILE A 117 -0.06 -17.74 -14.46
C ILE A 117 1.13 -17.85 -15.40
N LYS A 118 0.89 -18.37 -16.63
CA LYS A 118 1.85 -18.31 -17.72
C LYS A 118 1.68 -17.01 -18.51
N ARG A 119 2.78 -16.32 -18.71
CA ARG A 119 2.82 -15.12 -19.56
C ARG A 119 3.52 -15.45 -20.87
N VAL A 120 2.84 -15.20 -22.00
CA VAL A 120 3.44 -15.30 -23.32
C VAL A 120 3.79 -13.89 -23.78
N ALA A 121 5.08 -13.58 -23.76
CA ALA A 121 5.59 -12.29 -24.24
C ALA A 121 6.07 -12.46 -25.69
N LYS A 122 5.39 -11.78 -26.61
CA LYS A 122 5.80 -11.74 -28.02
C LYS A 122 6.56 -10.45 -28.30
N ARG A 123 7.60 -10.54 -29.11
CA ARG A 123 8.32 -9.35 -29.59
C ARG A 123 7.37 -8.45 -30.37
N ARG A 124 7.37 -7.17 -30.05
CA ARG A 124 6.70 -6.16 -30.88
C ARG A 124 7.61 -5.82 -32.04
N VAL A 125 7.17 -6.10 -33.26
CA VAL A 125 7.93 -5.87 -34.50
C VAL A 125 8.28 -4.38 -34.67
N ASN A 126 7.39 -3.48 -34.22
CA ASN A 126 7.55 -2.04 -34.40
C ASN A 126 8.47 -1.35 -33.36
N MET A 127 8.94 -2.06 -32.34
CA MET A 127 9.86 -1.45 -31.34
C MET A 127 11.34 -1.50 -31.77
N GLN A 128 11.64 -1.94 -32.98
CA GLN A 128 13.01 -1.97 -33.49
C GLN A 128 13.41 -0.70 -34.26
N TRP A 129 12.48 0.19 -34.45
CA TRP A 129 12.71 1.41 -35.20
C TRP A 129 12.69 2.61 -34.28
N PHE A 130 13.85 3.12 -33.99
CA PHE A 130 14.01 4.48 -33.49
C PHE A 130 14.62 5.29 -34.62
N LYS A 131 13.80 6.06 -35.32
CA LYS A 131 14.27 6.98 -36.34
C LYS A 131 14.50 8.33 -35.70
N VAL A 132 15.74 8.69 -35.53
CA VAL A 132 16.12 10.07 -35.16
C VAL A 132 16.11 10.93 -36.41
N PRO A 133 15.75 12.21 -36.32
CA PRO A 133 15.95 13.16 -37.38
C PRO A 133 17.44 13.19 -37.81
N GLU A 134 17.67 13.42 -39.07
CA GLU A 134 19.03 13.47 -39.66
C GLU A 134 19.91 14.53 -38.98
N LYS A 135 19.26 15.56 -38.45
CA LYS A 135 19.90 16.65 -37.69
C LYS A 135 19.10 17.03 -36.49
N ILE A 136 19.72 17.11 -35.33
CA ILE A 136 19.15 17.54 -34.05
C ILE A 136 20.05 18.68 -33.52
N TYR A 137 19.49 19.85 -33.28
CA TYR A 137 20.19 21.02 -32.79
C TYR A 137 19.81 21.29 -31.34
N PHE A 138 20.82 21.30 -30.45
CA PHE A 138 20.68 21.49 -29.01
C PHE A 138 21.40 22.76 -28.56
N GLU A 139 20.95 23.92 -28.97
CA GLU A 139 21.59 25.17 -28.57
C GLU A 139 20.54 26.27 -28.43
N ALA A 140 20.75 27.19 -27.48
CA ALA A 140 19.92 28.37 -27.35
C ALA A 140 19.96 29.18 -28.67
N GLY A 141 18.81 29.46 -29.24
CA GLY A 141 18.69 30.14 -30.53
C GLY A 141 18.78 29.23 -31.75
N SER A 142 18.83 27.90 -31.57
CA SER A 142 18.89 26.93 -32.69
C SER A 142 17.64 27.02 -33.61
N ILE A 143 16.57 27.64 -33.16
CA ILE A 143 15.37 27.91 -33.97
C ILE A 143 15.69 28.78 -35.22
N ALA A 144 16.69 29.63 -35.15
CA ALA A 144 17.15 30.42 -36.32
C ALA A 144 17.65 29.56 -37.49
N TYR A 145 17.94 28.28 -37.21
CA TYR A 145 18.37 27.36 -38.27
C TYR A 145 17.20 26.98 -39.20
N LEU A 146 15.97 27.19 -38.80
CA LEU A 146 14.78 26.97 -39.65
C LEU A 146 14.85 27.84 -40.94
N GLU A 147 15.43 29.04 -40.86
CA GLU A 147 15.63 29.92 -42.00
C GLU A 147 16.58 29.34 -43.07
N LYS A 148 17.41 28.38 -42.69
CA LYS A 148 18.40 27.74 -43.58
C LYS A 148 17.95 26.37 -44.08
N MET A 149 16.76 25.93 -43.70
CA MET A 149 16.24 24.65 -44.14
C MET A 149 15.47 24.84 -45.45
N PRO A 150 15.89 24.22 -46.57
CA PRO A 150 15.16 24.24 -47.80
C PRO A 150 13.91 23.34 -47.73
N ASP A 151 12.85 23.75 -48.37
CA ASP A 151 11.67 22.92 -48.69
C ASP A 151 10.90 22.36 -47.46
N ILE A 152 10.70 23.16 -46.41
CA ILE A 152 9.82 22.79 -45.32
C ILE A 152 8.37 23.07 -45.71
N GLU A 153 7.61 22.01 -45.98
CA GLU A 153 6.16 22.13 -46.26
C GLU A 153 5.31 22.06 -44.97
N ARG A 154 5.81 21.41 -43.92
CA ARG A 154 5.07 21.20 -42.66
C ARG A 154 6.05 21.23 -41.47
N ALA A 155 5.68 21.95 -40.44
CA ALA A 155 6.37 21.96 -39.13
C ALA A 155 5.44 21.50 -38.05
N PHE A 156 5.96 20.68 -37.12
CA PHE A 156 5.28 20.31 -35.87
C PHE A 156 6.03 20.97 -34.72
N ILE A 157 5.35 21.86 -34.01
CA ILE A 157 5.92 22.63 -32.90
C ILE A 157 5.36 22.09 -31.62
N VAL A 158 6.25 21.67 -30.71
CA VAL A 158 5.90 21.31 -29.34
C VAL A 158 6.42 22.41 -28.44
N THR A 159 5.53 22.98 -27.64
CA THR A 159 5.88 24.00 -26.63
C THR A 159 5.39 23.54 -25.27
N ASP A 160 6.02 24.06 -24.20
CA ASP A 160 5.58 23.86 -22.81
C ASP A 160 4.29 24.65 -22.54
#